data_b311b61b45d95c8d3e519ab02cb6290e
#
_entry.id   b311b61b45d95c8d3e519ab02cb6290e
#
_cell.length_a   1.000
_cell.length_b   1.000
_cell.length_c   1.000
_cell.angle_alpha   90.00
_cell.angle_beta   90.00
_cell.angle_gamma   90.00
#
_symmetry.space_group_name_H-M   'P 1'
#
loop_
_entity.id
_entity.type
_entity.pdbx_description
1 polymer ?
#
loop_
_entity_poly.entity_id
_entity_poly.type
_entity_poly.pdbx_seq_one_letter_code
_entity_poly.pdbx_strand_id
1 'polypeptide(L)'
;MVETQEQPGAIRRYRRIARRIIEHHFGQPPSRIVYKRSGRTNYVFAINHVEGQFVVRISPEPEKTEAFTKERWATQKVREVGVPSPEVLAVGNIGSEPYMITRRVTGSEATHHPRRNHIVHEMGRYAQIINSIRTTNFGANFDWTTNESKNATWSDYLDKEWDFQRRLSVFSKHEMLSSHQIDGIKKIIDDTRTMRIQPSLNHGDLRFKNVIVDDDGEITAIVDWEECLSTIAPEWELSIALHDLTIDEKNSFIEGYGLDLTHVETMSPLIKAFNIINYSNAVEHAAATEDHKSLAEFRLRLSGSLDLYSLTNAARERASA
;
A
#
# COMPACT_ATOMS: atom_id res chain seq x y z
N MET A 1 5.54 2.76 -21.04
CA MET A 1 6.55 1.65 -21.08
C MET A 1 6.04 0.39 -20.36
N VAL A 2 4.81 -0.06 -20.69
CA VAL A 2 4.17 -1.24 -20.05
C VAL A 2 4.41 -2.55 -20.82
N GLU A 3 4.94 -2.50 -22.04
CA GLU A 3 5.06 -3.67 -22.90
C GLU A 3 6.32 -4.55 -22.70
N THR A 4 7.29 -4.11 -21.91
CA THR A 4 8.59 -4.80 -21.82
C THR A 4 8.62 -6.05 -20.93
N GLN A 5 7.71 -6.19 -19.98
CA GLN A 5 7.69 -7.36 -19.08
C GLN A 5 7.10 -8.64 -19.69
N GLU A 6 6.33 -8.53 -20.77
CA GLU A 6 5.65 -9.69 -21.38
C GLU A 6 6.42 -10.35 -22.51
N GLN A 7 7.59 -9.86 -22.88
CA GLN A 7 8.38 -10.47 -23.94
C GLN A 7 8.88 -11.86 -23.51
N PRO A 8 8.60 -12.93 -24.27
CA PRO A 8 9.02 -14.30 -23.93
C PRO A 8 10.52 -14.44 -23.69
N GLY A 9 11.32 -13.57 -24.32
CA GLY A 9 12.77 -13.49 -24.13
C GLY A 9 13.17 -13.01 -22.74
N ALA A 10 12.53 -11.95 -22.23
CA ALA A 10 12.77 -11.40 -20.91
C ALA A 10 12.36 -12.41 -19.80
N ILE A 11 11.20 -13.02 -19.92
CA ILE A 11 10.74 -14.04 -18.96
C ILE A 11 11.73 -15.22 -18.92
N ARG A 12 12.25 -15.67 -20.06
CA ARG A 12 13.26 -16.73 -20.11
C ARG A 12 14.58 -16.31 -19.46
N ARG A 13 15.02 -15.07 -19.66
CA ARG A 13 16.21 -14.50 -18.99
C ARG A 13 16.02 -14.51 -17.46
N TYR A 14 14.94 -13.91 -16.96
CA TYR A 14 14.69 -13.78 -15.52
C TYR A 14 14.39 -15.14 -14.85
N ARG A 15 13.81 -16.10 -15.56
CA ARG A 15 13.68 -17.50 -15.06
C ARG A 15 15.05 -18.15 -14.82
N ARG A 16 16.05 -17.90 -15.69
CA ARG A 16 17.42 -18.38 -15.46
C ARG A 16 18.06 -17.70 -14.25
N ILE A 17 17.82 -16.41 -14.09
CA ILE A 17 18.29 -15.65 -12.94
C ILE A 17 17.66 -16.20 -11.65
N ALA A 18 16.34 -16.41 -11.62
CA ALA A 18 15.64 -16.99 -10.48
C ALA A 18 16.20 -18.39 -10.10
N ARG A 19 16.53 -19.22 -11.09
CA ARG A 19 17.20 -20.52 -10.85
C ARG A 19 18.53 -20.32 -10.13
N ARG A 20 19.40 -19.43 -10.64
CA ARG A 20 20.72 -19.16 -10.05
C ARG A 20 20.62 -18.59 -8.62
N ILE A 21 19.63 -17.72 -8.36
CA ILE A 21 19.37 -17.18 -7.02
C ILE A 21 19.05 -18.31 -6.05
N ILE A 22 18.18 -19.25 -6.42
CA ILE A 22 17.79 -20.38 -5.58
C ILE A 22 18.97 -21.34 -5.39
N GLU A 23 19.69 -21.69 -6.45
CA GLU A 23 20.88 -22.53 -6.38
C GLU A 23 21.96 -21.91 -5.46
N HIS A 24 22.16 -20.60 -5.53
CA HIS A 24 23.10 -19.90 -4.67
C HIS A 24 22.66 -19.92 -3.18
N HIS A 25 21.38 -19.74 -2.92
CA HIS A 25 20.84 -19.62 -1.56
C HIS A 25 20.70 -20.99 -0.87
N PHE A 26 20.31 -22.03 -1.58
CA PHE A 26 19.99 -23.35 -1.02
C PHE A 26 21.01 -24.44 -1.42
N GLY A 27 21.98 -24.15 -2.28
CA GLY A 27 22.99 -25.10 -2.75
C GLY A 27 22.48 -26.15 -3.76
N GLN A 28 21.19 -26.12 -4.08
CA GLN A 28 20.55 -27.05 -5.01
C GLN A 28 19.59 -26.33 -5.97
N PRO A 29 19.39 -26.85 -7.19
CA PRO A 29 18.45 -26.25 -8.13
C PRO A 29 17.00 -26.49 -7.72
N PRO A 30 16.09 -25.57 -8.07
CA PRO A 30 14.65 -25.77 -7.88
C PRO A 30 14.12 -26.88 -8.79
N SER A 31 13.15 -27.65 -8.28
CA SER A 31 12.46 -28.70 -9.04
C SER A 31 11.47 -28.12 -10.07
N ARG A 32 10.88 -26.96 -9.75
CA ARG A 32 9.94 -26.25 -10.63
C ARG A 32 10.04 -24.74 -10.47
N ILE A 33 9.97 -24.00 -11.60
CA ILE A 33 9.89 -22.52 -11.63
C ILE A 33 8.71 -22.14 -12.52
N VAL A 34 7.76 -21.39 -11.95
CA VAL A 34 6.58 -20.91 -12.66
C VAL A 34 6.55 -19.39 -12.61
N TYR A 35 6.55 -18.73 -13.76
CA TYR A 35 6.34 -17.29 -13.85
C TYR A 35 4.91 -16.95 -13.41
N LYS A 36 4.76 -15.95 -12.56
CA LYS A 36 3.49 -15.38 -12.14
C LYS A 36 3.35 -14.01 -12.74
N ARG A 37 2.30 -13.81 -13.53
CA ARG A 37 1.94 -12.48 -14.03
C ARG A 37 1.34 -11.70 -12.85
N SER A 38 2.19 -10.97 -12.15
CA SER A 38 1.81 -10.22 -10.95
C SER A 38 2.63 -8.94 -10.88
N GLY A 39 1.96 -7.80 -10.68
CA GLY A 39 2.61 -6.49 -10.60
C GLY A 39 3.04 -5.91 -11.96
N ARG A 40 3.51 -4.67 -11.92
CA ARG A 40 3.94 -3.91 -13.12
C ARG A 40 5.45 -3.78 -13.25
N THR A 41 6.20 -3.98 -12.18
CA THR A 41 7.62 -3.62 -12.09
C THR A 41 8.54 -4.83 -11.89
N ASN A 42 8.08 -5.90 -11.25
CA ASN A 42 8.91 -7.03 -10.86
C ASN A 42 8.58 -8.30 -11.65
N TYR A 43 9.62 -9.12 -11.94
CA TYR A 43 9.45 -10.49 -12.43
C TYR A 43 9.24 -11.41 -11.22
N VAL A 44 8.08 -12.04 -11.12
CA VAL A 44 7.67 -12.88 -9.99
C VAL A 44 7.67 -14.34 -10.40
N PHE A 45 8.36 -15.19 -9.64
CA PHE A 45 8.44 -16.64 -9.89
C PHE A 45 8.03 -17.42 -8.64
N ALA A 46 7.05 -18.30 -8.80
CA ALA A 46 6.77 -19.34 -7.81
C ALA A 46 7.77 -20.49 -8.00
N ILE A 47 8.39 -20.90 -6.91
CA ILE A 47 9.47 -21.88 -6.87
C ILE A 47 9.04 -23.08 -6.03
N ASN A 48 9.22 -24.30 -6.56
CA ASN A 48 9.20 -25.52 -5.76
C ASN A 48 10.64 -26.00 -5.58
N HIS A 49 11.03 -26.26 -4.35
CA HIS A 49 12.35 -26.71 -3.96
C HIS A 49 12.23 -27.82 -2.90
N VAL A 50 13.27 -28.60 -2.66
CA VAL A 50 13.29 -29.63 -1.60
C VAL A 50 13.07 -29.04 -0.21
N GLU A 51 13.59 -27.82 0.03
CA GLU A 51 13.43 -27.06 1.28
C GLU A 51 12.03 -26.37 1.42
N GLY A 52 11.15 -26.49 0.43
CA GLY A 52 9.81 -25.92 0.47
C GLY A 52 9.39 -25.13 -0.75
N GLN A 53 8.41 -24.28 -0.56
CA GLN A 53 7.86 -23.42 -1.62
C GLN A 53 8.22 -21.96 -1.36
N PHE A 54 8.68 -21.29 -2.40
CA PHE A 54 9.16 -19.90 -2.30
C PHE A 54 8.58 -19.03 -3.42
N VAL A 55 8.67 -17.73 -3.22
CA VAL A 55 8.47 -16.72 -4.26
C VAL A 55 9.77 -15.95 -4.42
N VAL A 56 10.24 -15.81 -5.66
CA VAL A 56 11.38 -14.95 -6.00
C VAL A 56 10.85 -13.78 -6.80
N ARG A 57 11.06 -12.56 -6.30
CA ARG A 57 10.83 -11.32 -7.01
C ARG A 57 12.18 -10.78 -7.47
N ILE A 58 12.26 -10.34 -8.74
CA ILE A 58 13.48 -9.77 -9.34
C ILE A 58 13.07 -8.50 -10.05
N SER A 59 13.73 -7.38 -9.74
CA SER A 59 13.49 -6.12 -10.43
C SER A 59 14.55 -5.86 -11.50
N PRO A 60 14.16 -5.30 -12.66
CA PRO A 60 15.10 -4.75 -13.63
C PRO A 60 15.68 -3.39 -13.18
N GLU A 61 15.15 -2.79 -12.12
CA GLU A 61 15.47 -1.45 -11.62
C GLU A 61 16.39 -1.56 -10.40
N PRO A 62 17.68 -1.15 -10.50
CA PRO A 62 18.67 -1.29 -9.41
C PRO A 62 18.25 -0.60 -8.10
N GLU A 63 17.52 0.51 -8.19
CA GLU A 63 16.99 1.29 -7.07
C GLU A 63 15.99 0.52 -6.20
N LYS A 64 15.39 -0.55 -6.71
CA LYS A 64 14.48 -1.43 -5.93
C LYS A 64 15.18 -2.21 -4.80
N THR A 65 16.49 -2.17 -4.71
CA THR A 65 17.22 -2.76 -3.56
C THR A 65 16.74 -2.16 -2.24
N GLU A 66 16.59 -0.84 -2.18
CA GLU A 66 16.09 -0.15 -0.98
C GLU A 66 14.64 -0.54 -0.67
N ALA A 67 13.79 -0.62 -1.69
CA ALA A 67 12.39 -1.05 -1.53
C ALA A 67 12.29 -2.47 -0.96
N PHE A 68 13.09 -3.42 -1.45
CA PHE A 68 13.11 -4.79 -0.93
C PHE A 68 13.68 -4.86 0.50
N THR A 69 14.66 -4.03 0.82
CA THR A 69 15.20 -3.95 2.19
C THR A 69 14.17 -3.39 3.16
N LYS A 70 13.45 -2.34 2.76
CA LYS A 70 12.33 -1.76 3.51
C LYS A 70 11.22 -2.80 3.74
N GLU A 71 10.81 -3.51 2.69
CA GLU A 71 9.80 -4.56 2.78
C GLU A 71 10.21 -5.69 3.72
N ARG A 72 11.48 -6.11 3.69
CA ARG A 72 12.03 -7.09 4.65
C ARG A 72 11.90 -6.60 6.08
N TRP A 73 12.27 -5.35 6.36
CA TRP A 73 12.14 -4.76 7.69
C TRP A 73 10.68 -4.72 8.14
N ALA A 74 9.78 -4.21 7.28
CA ALA A 74 8.36 -4.08 7.59
C ALA A 74 7.72 -5.44 7.89
N THR A 75 7.93 -6.44 7.01
CA THR A 75 7.38 -7.80 7.20
C THR A 75 7.91 -8.45 8.48
N GLN A 76 9.17 -8.24 8.84
CA GLN A 76 9.71 -8.71 10.10
C GLN A 76 8.98 -8.06 11.29
N LYS A 77 8.83 -6.73 11.29
CA LYS A 77 8.21 -5.98 12.39
C LYS A 77 6.74 -6.36 12.60
N VAL A 78 5.99 -6.49 11.52
CA VAL A 78 4.57 -6.82 11.65
C VAL A 78 4.35 -8.27 12.10
N ARG A 79 5.24 -9.19 11.71
CA ARG A 79 5.21 -10.57 12.20
C ARG A 79 5.52 -10.67 13.71
N GLU A 80 6.42 -9.83 14.23
CA GLU A 80 6.74 -9.75 15.66
C GLU A 80 5.50 -9.40 16.51
N VAL A 81 4.52 -8.68 15.95
CA VAL A 81 3.26 -8.30 16.61
C VAL A 81 2.06 -9.14 16.18
N GLY A 82 2.29 -10.26 15.47
CA GLY A 82 1.25 -11.22 15.12
C GLY A 82 0.44 -10.90 13.86
N VAL A 83 0.88 -9.95 13.02
CA VAL A 83 0.27 -9.74 11.70
C VAL A 83 0.82 -10.79 10.72
N PRO A 84 -0.06 -11.58 10.07
CA PRO A 84 0.38 -12.57 9.10
C PRO A 84 1.01 -11.88 7.88
N SER A 85 2.25 -12.24 7.59
CA SER A 85 3.01 -11.69 6.45
C SER A 85 4.05 -12.73 5.98
N PRO A 86 4.43 -12.76 4.69
CA PRO A 86 5.44 -13.68 4.20
C PRO A 86 6.76 -13.52 4.94
N GLU A 87 7.42 -14.65 5.24
CA GLU A 87 8.78 -14.62 5.73
C GLU A 87 9.74 -14.26 4.60
N VAL A 88 10.49 -13.16 4.74
CA VAL A 88 11.56 -12.80 3.82
C VAL A 88 12.84 -13.53 4.22
N LEU A 89 13.30 -14.45 3.38
CA LEU A 89 14.50 -15.25 3.62
C LEU A 89 15.76 -14.52 3.20
N ALA A 90 15.74 -13.83 2.08
CA ALA A 90 16.86 -13.08 1.56
C ALA A 90 16.44 -11.88 0.73
N VAL A 91 17.23 -10.83 0.81
CA VAL A 91 17.28 -9.69 -0.11
C VAL A 91 18.72 -9.57 -0.59
N GLY A 92 18.94 -9.38 -1.88
CA GLY A 92 20.27 -9.25 -2.45
C GLY A 92 20.24 -8.76 -3.90
N ASN A 93 21.42 -8.76 -4.52
CA ASN A 93 21.59 -8.39 -5.92
C ASN A 93 22.28 -9.51 -6.68
N ILE A 94 21.87 -9.73 -7.94
CA ILE A 94 22.57 -10.58 -8.88
C ILE A 94 22.98 -9.74 -10.09
N GLY A 95 24.25 -9.36 -10.14
CA GLY A 95 24.67 -8.26 -11.01
C GLY A 95 24.05 -6.94 -10.54
N SER A 96 23.35 -6.25 -11.43
CA SER A 96 22.62 -5.01 -11.14
C SER A 96 21.16 -5.23 -10.75
N GLU A 97 20.64 -6.47 -10.80
CA GLU A 97 19.25 -6.76 -10.57
C GLU A 97 19.00 -7.15 -9.09
N PRO A 98 18.26 -6.33 -8.34
CA PRO A 98 17.84 -6.68 -6.98
C PRO A 98 16.84 -7.82 -6.99
N TYR A 99 16.91 -8.66 -5.95
CA TYR A 99 15.95 -9.73 -5.73
C TYR A 99 15.53 -9.87 -4.28
N MET A 100 14.37 -10.46 -4.09
CA MET A 100 13.89 -10.90 -2.78
C MET A 100 13.36 -12.33 -2.87
N ILE A 101 13.69 -13.16 -1.88
CA ILE A 101 13.15 -14.50 -1.67
C ILE A 101 12.23 -14.46 -0.48
N THR A 102 10.99 -14.89 -0.67
CA THR A 102 10.03 -15.07 0.42
C THR A 102 9.54 -16.51 0.48
N ARG A 103 9.18 -16.98 1.67
CA ARG A 103 8.41 -18.22 1.82
C ARG A 103 7.02 -18.01 1.19
N ARG A 104 6.57 -18.96 0.37
CA ARG A 104 5.26 -18.87 -0.24
C ARG A 104 4.19 -19.11 0.83
N VAL A 105 3.20 -18.24 0.89
CA VAL A 105 2.00 -18.42 1.70
C VAL A 105 0.94 -19.20 0.92
N THR A 106 0.09 -19.91 1.64
CA THR A 106 -1.06 -20.65 1.10
C THR A 106 -2.29 -19.77 1.09
N GLY A 107 -3.18 -20.00 0.14
CA GLY A 107 -4.42 -19.24 -0.02
C GLY A 107 -4.52 -18.57 -1.38
N SER A 108 -5.52 -17.71 -1.52
CA SER A 108 -5.81 -16.93 -2.70
C SER A 108 -6.03 -15.46 -2.36
N GLU A 109 -5.91 -14.60 -3.36
CA GLU A 109 -6.21 -13.17 -3.22
C GLU A 109 -7.68 -12.96 -2.81
N ALA A 110 -7.91 -12.06 -1.86
CA ALA A 110 -9.22 -11.87 -1.24
C ALA A 110 -10.24 -11.13 -2.11
N THR A 111 -9.84 -10.58 -3.26
CA THR A 111 -10.66 -9.67 -4.11
C THR A 111 -12.05 -10.22 -4.44
N HIS A 112 -12.17 -11.51 -4.70
CA HIS A 112 -13.42 -12.15 -5.11
C HIS A 112 -13.96 -13.16 -4.09
N HIS A 113 -13.44 -13.13 -2.86
CA HIS A 113 -13.89 -14.08 -1.82
C HIS A 113 -15.31 -13.72 -1.34
N PRO A 114 -16.22 -14.73 -1.13
CA PRO A 114 -17.61 -14.45 -0.76
C PRO A 114 -17.79 -13.83 0.65
N ARG A 115 -16.84 -14.06 1.57
CA ARG A 115 -16.90 -13.52 2.95
C ARG A 115 -16.23 -12.15 3.08
N ARG A 116 -16.45 -11.25 2.12
CA ARG A 116 -15.77 -9.95 2.05
C ARG A 116 -15.90 -9.12 3.33
N ASN A 117 -17.09 -9.03 3.93
CA ASN A 117 -17.29 -8.24 5.15
C ASN A 117 -16.46 -8.76 6.33
N HIS A 118 -16.36 -10.09 6.49
CA HIS A 118 -15.49 -10.69 7.50
C HIS A 118 -14.02 -10.35 7.25
N ILE A 119 -13.56 -10.52 6.00
CA ILE A 119 -12.17 -10.22 5.62
C ILE A 119 -11.85 -8.75 5.87
N VAL A 120 -12.75 -7.84 5.51
CA VAL A 120 -12.56 -6.39 5.71
C VAL A 120 -12.51 -6.03 7.19
N HIS A 121 -13.34 -6.65 8.03
CA HIS A 121 -13.27 -6.48 9.48
C HIS A 121 -11.88 -6.89 10.02
N GLU A 122 -11.37 -8.06 9.61
CA GLU A 122 -10.03 -8.52 9.98
C GLU A 122 -8.92 -7.63 9.40
N MET A 123 -9.08 -7.09 8.18
CA MET A 123 -8.18 -6.07 7.64
C MET A 123 -8.12 -4.84 8.54
N GLY A 124 -9.26 -4.36 9.04
CA GLY A 124 -9.34 -3.25 9.99
C GLY A 124 -8.56 -3.56 11.28
N ARG A 125 -8.77 -4.74 11.86
CA ARG A 125 -8.06 -5.21 13.04
C ARG A 125 -6.54 -5.27 12.82
N TYR A 126 -6.08 -5.80 11.69
CA TYR A 126 -4.66 -5.82 11.37
C TYR A 126 -4.10 -4.42 11.07
N ALA A 127 -4.87 -3.53 10.43
CA ALA A 127 -4.47 -2.14 10.23
C ALA A 127 -4.18 -1.44 11.57
N GLN A 128 -5.03 -1.64 12.57
CA GLN A 128 -4.82 -1.10 13.92
C GLN A 128 -3.52 -1.63 14.54
N ILE A 129 -3.25 -2.94 14.43
CA ILE A 129 -2.01 -3.55 14.94
C ILE A 129 -0.79 -2.99 14.20
N ILE A 130 -0.83 -2.89 12.86
CA ILE A 130 0.24 -2.30 12.05
C ILE A 130 0.49 -0.85 12.50
N ASN A 131 -0.55 -0.04 12.63
CA ASN A 131 -0.43 1.35 13.05
C ASN A 131 0.00 1.53 14.52
N SER A 132 -0.05 0.48 15.35
CA SER A 132 0.51 0.50 16.71
C SER A 132 2.05 0.45 16.73
N ILE A 133 2.68 0.02 15.63
CA ILE A 133 4.14 -0.03 15.49
C ILE A 133 4.67 1.39 15.35
N ARG A 134 5.32 1.88 16.41
CA ARG A 134 5.94 3.21 16.41
C ARG A 134 7.23 3.20 15.59
N THR A 135 7.39 4.24 14.81
CA THR A 135 8.55 4.46 13.94
C THR A 135 9.24 5.76 14.30
N THR A 136 10.40 6.02 13.68
CA THR A 136 11.15 7.25 13.87
C THR A 136 11.13 8.08 12.60
N ASN A 137 10.89 9.39 12.70
CA ASN A 137 10.82 10.30 11.56
C ASN A 137 9.69 9.94 10.57
N PHE A 138 9.64 10.58 9.40
CA PHE A 138 8.53 10.48 8.46
C PHE A 138 9.01 10.11 7.06
N GLY A 139 8.21 9.34 6.33
CA GLY A 139 8.43 9.00 4.93
C GLY A 139 8.61 7.52 4.64
N ALA A 140 9.08 7.22 3.44
CA ALA A 140 9.21 5.85 2.93
C ALA A 140 10.58 5.20 3.20
N ASN A 141 11.32 5.65 4.20
CA ASN A 141 12.58 5.04 4.60
C ASN A 141 12.38 3.62 5.17
N PHE A 142 13.38 2.76 5.05
CA PHE A 142 13.24 1.34 5.41
C PHE A 142 13.53 1.03 6.87
N ASP A 143 14.34 1.83 7.55
CA ASP A 143 14.66 1.65 8.96
C ASP A 143 14.39 2.92 9.76
N TRP A 144 13.19 3.00 10.29
CA TRP A 144 12.77 4.16 11.09
C TRP A 144 13.25 4.10 12.54
N THR A 145 13.97 3.04 12.95
CA THR A 145 14.54 2.92 14.29
C THR A 145 15.94 3.49 14.39
N THR A 146 16.65 3.61 13.28
CA THR A 146 18.03 4.09 13.22
C THR A 146 18.17 5.60 12.99
N ASN A 147 17.07 6.33 12.82
CA ASN A 147 17.04 7.75 12.41
C ASN A 147 17.65 8.05 11.02
N GLU A 148 17.72 7.07 10.15
CA GLU A 148 18.20 7.26 8.78
C GLU A 148 17.14 7.90 7.87
N SER A 149 15.95 8.21 8.41
CA SER A 149 14.90 8.91 7.69
C SER A 149 15.32 10.33 7.32
N LYS A 150 14.99 10.74 6.10
CA LYS A 150 15.32 12.06 5.57
C LYS A 150 14.47 13.18 6.19
N ASN A 151 13.31 12.85 6.76
CA ASN A 151 12.35 13.84 7.22
C ASN A 151 12.17 13.73 8.75
N ALA A 152 12.87 14.58 9.48
CA ALA A 152 12.77 14.61 10.93
C ALA A 152 11.42 15.13 11.43
N THR A 153 10.71 15.92 10.61
CA THR A 153 9.41 16.49 10.94
C THR A 153 8.35 16.13 9.91
N TRP A 154 7.09 16.18 10.34
CA TRP A 154 5.94 16.03 9.46
C TRP A 154 5.93 17.07 8.33
N SER A 155 6.26 18.33 8.66
CA SER A 155 6.34 19.40 7.67
C SER A 155 7.41 19.14 6.62
N ASP A 156 8.60 18.63 7.03
CA ASP A 156 9.65 18.26 6.08
C ASP A 156 9.17 17.16 5.10
N TYR A 157 8.47 16.15 5.61
CA TYR A 157 7.90 15.10 4.77
C TYR A 157 6.90 15.65 3.76
N LEU A 158 5.96 16.50 4.21
CA LEU A 158 4.96 17.11 3.33
C LEU A 158 5.62 17.91 2.20
N ASP A 159 6.70 18.64 2.50
CA ASP A 159 7.31 19.56 1.54
C ASP A 159 8.39 18.91 0.67
N LYS A 160 9.21 18.00 1.25
CA LYS A 160 10.43 17.50 0.58
C LYS A 160 10.24 16.14 -0.09
N GLU A 161 9.41 15.26 0.46
CA GLU A 161 9.23 13.90 -0.06
C GLU A 161 7.86 13.71 -0.70
N TRP A 162 6.79 14.08 0.00
CA TRP A 162 5.45 13.96 -0.55
C TRP A 162 5.12 15.04 -1.58
N ASP A 163 5.86 16.16 -1.54
CA ASP A 163 5.73 17.28 -2.49
C ASP A 163 4.27 17.77 -2.62
N PHE A 164 3.71 18.08 -1.47
CA PHE A 164 2.29 18.40 -1.29
C PHE A 164 1.80 19.49 -2.24
N GLN A 165 2.56 20.60 -2.38
CA GLN A 165 2.16 21.72 -3.22
C GLN A 165 2.09 21.33 -4.71
N ARG A 166 3.07 20.58 -5.20
CA ARG A 166 3.04 20.07 -6.57
C ARG A 166 1.85 19.14 -6.79
N ARG A 167 1.63 18.18 -5.87
CA ARG A 167 0.49 17.24 -5.96
C ARG A 167 -0.83 17.99 -6.01
N LEU A 168 -1.00 19.01 -5.19
CA LEU A 168 -2.23 19.82 -5.17
C LEU A 168 -2.41 20.63 -6.46
N SER A 169 -1.31 21.16 -7.02
CA SER A 169 -1.34 21.91 -8.28
C SER A 169 -1.79 21.09 -9.49
N VAL A 170 -1.62 19.77 -9.46
CA VAL A 170 -2.10 18.86 -10.53
C VAL A 170 -3.61 19.00 -10.73
N PHE A 171 -4.37 19.08 -9.63
CA PHE A 171 -5.83 19.19 -9.71
C PHE A 171 -6.30 20.54 -10.27
N SER A 172 -5.59 21.61 -9.98
CA SER A 172 -5.84 22.92 -10.62
C SER A 172 -5.50 22.89 -12.10
N LYS A 173 -4.30 22.39 -12.44
CA LYS A 173 -3.80 22.31 -13.83
C LYS A 173 -4.73 21.53 -14.76
N HIS A 174 -5.35 20.46 -14.27
CA HIS A 174 -6.23 19.59 -15.06
C HIS A 174 -7.72 19.80 -14.77
N GLU A 175 -8.07 20.92 -14.11
CA GLU A 175 -9.45 21.32 -13.80
C GLU A 175 -10.27 20.22 -13.12
N MET A 176 -9.60 19.47 -12.21
CA MET A 176 -10.24 18.36 -11.47
C MET A 176 -11.01 18.84 -10.24
N LEU A 177 -10.58 19.93 -9.63
CA LEU A 177 -11.16 20.54 -8.43
C LEU A 177 -11.26 22.06 -8.62
N SER A 178 -12.28 22.67 -8.01
CA SER A 178 -12.41 24.13 -7.95
C SER A 178 -11.37 24.76 -7.01
N SER A 179 -11.09 26.06 -7.18
CA SER A 179 -10.19 26.79 -6.30
C SER A 179 -10.61 26.69 -4.83
N HIS A 180 -11.90 26.80 -4.53
CA HIS A 180 -12.44 26.66 -3.18
C HIS A 180 -12.15 25.29 -2.56
N GLN A 181 -12.27 24.19 -3.34
CA GLN A 181 -11.94 22.85 -2.87
C GLN A 181 -10.44 22.70 -2.62
N ILE A 182 -9.61 23.24 -3.50
CA ILE A 182 -8.15 23.25 -3.37
C ILE A 182 -7.72 24.01 -2.11
N ASP A 183 -8.27 25.20 -1.86
CA ASP A 183 -8.00 26.00 -0.66
C ASP A 183 -8.43 25.27 0.61
N GLY A 184 -9.59 24.59 0.58
CA GLY A 184 -10.06 23.76 1.68
C GLY A 184 -9.12 22.61 2.00
N ILE A 185 -8.68 21.85 0.98
CA ILE A 185 -7.72 20.74 1.15
C ILE A 185 -6.38 21.29 1.68
N LYS A 186 -5.89 22.40 1.10
CA LYS A 186 -4.65 23.04 1.53
C LYS A 186 -4.71 23.40 3.01
N LYS A 187 -5.80 24.03 3.44
CA LYS A 187 -5.99 24.40 4.85
C LYS A 187 -5.96 23.18 5.77
N ILE A 188 -6.67 22.09 5.42
CA ILE A 188 -6.70 20.85 6.22
C ILE A 188 -5.30 20.29 6.41
N ILE A 189 -4.50 20.21 5.35
CA ILE A 189 -3.13 19.70 5.44
C ILE A 189 -2.22 20.65 6.21
N ASP A 190 -2.30 21.97 5.97
CA ASP A 190 -1.49 22.95 6.67
C ASP A 190 -1.80 22.97 8.18
N ASP A 191 -3.05 22.76 8.58
CA ASP A 191 -3.43 22.64 10.00
C ASP A 191 -2.70 21.47 10.70
N THR A 192 -2.35 20.40 9.98
CA THR A 192 -1.59 19.26 10.55
C THR A 192 -0.15 19.61 10.89
N ARG A 193 0.43 20.67 10.29
CA ARG A 193 1.85 21.06 10.52
C ARG A 193 2.15 21.44 11.96
N THR A 194 1.14 21.88 12.69
CA THR A 194 1.24 22.27 14.10
C THR A 194 0.89 21.14 15.06
N MET A 195 0.42 20.01 14.55
CA MET A 195 0.07 18.87 15.36
C MET A 195 1.32 18.15 15.89
N ARG A 196 1.23 17.64 17.12
CA ARG A 196 2.23 16.73 17.65
C ARG A 196 1.92 15.31 17.17
N ILE A 197 2.54 14.92 16.06
CA ILE A 197 2.33 13.61 15.44
C ILE A 197 3.42 12.66 15.92
N GLN A 198 3.00 11.50 16.43
CA GLN A 198 3.88 10.36 16.68
C GLN A 198 3.84 9.46 15.46
N PRO A 199 4.92 9.32 14.68
CA PRO A 199 4.90 8.52 13.47
C PRO A 199 4.69 7.04 13.76
N SER A 200 3.97 6.39 12.86
CA SER A 200 3.62 4.97 12.94
C SER A 200 3.81 4.30 11.58
N LEU A 201 4.02 2.99 11.60
CA LEU A 201 4.04 2.21 10.38
C LEU A 201 2.64 2.18 9.75
N ASN A 202 2.58 2.47 8.46
CA ASN A 202 1.40 2.26 7.61
C ASN A 202 1.76 1.28 6.50
N HIS A 203 0.83 0.42 6.10
CA HIS A 203 1.02 -0.47 4.95
C HIS A 203 1.11 0.33 3.64
N GLY A 204 0.29 1.38 3.52
CA GLY A 204 0.31 2.29 2.38
C GLY A 204 -0.40 1.77 1.12
N ASP A 205 -0.81 0.49 1.07
CA ASP A 205 -1.63 -0.11 0.00
C ASP A 205 -2.46 -1.29 0.54
N LEU A 206 -3.04 -1.16 1.74
CA LEU A 206 -3.85 -2.23 2.34
C LEU A 206 -5.20 -2.32 1.63
N ARG A 207 -5.27 -3.22 0.65
CA ARG A 207 -6.45 -3.49 -0.18
C ARG A 207 -6.62 -4.98 -0.40
N PHE A 208 -7.80 -5.43 -0.82
CA PHE A 208 -8.12 -6.86 -1.05
C PHE A 208 -7.07 -7.60 -1.91
N LYS A 209 -6.51 -6.94 -2.94
CA LYS A 209 -5.47 -7.52 -3.80
C LYS A 209 -4.18 -7.89 -3.06
N ASN A 210 -3.93 -7.24 -1.92
CA ASN A 210 -2.75 -7.44 -1.09
C ASN A 210 -3.03 -8.29 0.16
N VAL A 211 -4.19 -8.93 0.21
CA VAL A 211 -4.62 -9.82 1.30
C VAL A 211 -4.81 -11.22 0.74
N ILE A 212 -4.11 -12.20 1.30
CA ILE A 212 -4.24 -13.62 0.98
C ILE A 212 -5.07 -14.28 2.07
N VAL A 213 -6.07 -15.04 1.64
CA VAL A 213 -7.00 -15.74 2.53
C VAL A 213 -7.08 -17.23 2.19
N ASP A 214 -7.45 -18.04 3.16
CA ASP A 214 -7.82 -19.44 2.94
C ASP A 214 -9.28 -19.56 2.45
N ASP A 215 -9.75 -20.80 2.30
CA ASP A 215 -11.10 -21.10 1.81
C ASP A 215 -12.20 -20.66 2.80
N ASP A 216 -11.86 -20.50 4.09
CA ASP A 216 -12.75 -20.00 5.14
C ASP A 216 -12.74 -18.48 5.26
N GLY A 217 -11.89 -17.79 4.48
CA GLY A 217 -11.74 -16.32 4.48
C GLY A 217 -10.90 -15.80 5.63
N GLU A 218 -10.13 -16.65 6.30
CA GLU A 218 -9.16 -16.23 7.30
C GLU A 218 -7.90 -15.68 6.61
N ILE A 219 -7.38 -14.56 7.09
CA ILE A 219 -6.21 -13.91 6.49
C ILE A 219 -4.96 -14.71 6.81
N THR A 220 -4.36 -15.31 5.78
CA THR A 220 -3.11 -16.07 5.88
C THR A 220 -1.87 -15.22 5.63
N ALA A 221 -2.00 -14.10 4.90
CA ALA A 221 -0.94 -13.11 4.76
C ALA A 221 -1.46 -11.75 4.26
N ILE A 222 -0.77 -10.69 4.71
CA ILE A 222 -0.79 -9.36 4.11
C ILE A 222 0.53 -9.21 3.35
N VAL A 223 0.46 -8.87 2.07
CA VAL A 223 1.59 -8.87 1.12
C VAL A 223 1.77 -7.49 0.47
N ASP A 224 2.88 -7.31 -0.25
CA ASP A 224 3.18 -6.10 -1.03
C ASP A 224 3.40 -4.84 -0.17
N TRP A 225 4.43 -4.92 0.66
CA TRP A 225 4.83 -3.87 1.61
C TRP A 225 5.72 -2.78 0.98
N GLU A 226 5.87 -2.74 -0.35
CA GLU A 226 6.78 -1.78 -0.98
C GLU A 226 6.34 -0.32 -0.78
N GLU A 227 5.03 -0.07 -0.61
CA GLU A 227 4.47 1.26 -0.34
C GLU A 227 4.40 1.62 1.15
N CYS A 228 4.90 0.74 2.04
CA CYS A 228 4.86 1.02 3.47
C CYS A 228 5.70 2.24 3.82
N LEU A 229 5.21 3.01 4.80
CA LEU A 229 5.83 4.27 5.20
C LEU A 229 5.55 4.59 6.66
N SER A 230 6.38 5.49 7.18
CA SER A 230 6.25 6.09 8.51
C SER A 230 5.49 7.40 8.40
N THR A 231 4.27 7.47 8.94
CA THR A 231 3.43 8.66 8.83
C THR A 231 2.38 8.74 9.94
N ILE A 232 1.47 9.70 9.83
CA ILE A 232 0.31 9.81 10.72
C ILE A 232 -0.60 8.59 10.53
N ALA A 233 -1.11 8.05 11.63
CA ALA A 233 -2.09 6.97 11.63
C ALA A 233 -3.15 7.25 12.71
N PRO A 234 -4.40 6.86 12.46
CA PRO A 234 -4.91 6.00 11.38
C PRO A 234 -5.21 6.71 10.05
N GLU A 235 -5.21 8.04 9.99
CA GLU A 235 -5.77 8.83 8.88
C GLU A 235 -5.16 8.47 7.52
N TRP A 236 -3.83 8.25 7.47
CA TRP A 236 -3.15 7.87 6.24
C TRP A 236 -3.60 6.49 5.75
N GLU A 237 -3.56 5.48 6.64
CA GLU A 237 -3.98 4.11 6.27
C GLU A 237 -5.43 4.08 5.81
N LEU A 238 -6.33 4.74 6.55
CA LEU A 238 -7.76 4.80 6.21
C LEU A 238 -8.01 5.49 4.86
N SER A 239 -7.21 6.49 4.50
CA SER A 239 -7.34 7.19 3.21
C SER A 239 -7.13 6.29 2.01
N ILE A 240 -6.39 5.19 2.20
CA ILE A 240 -6.08 4.21 1.17
C ILE A 240 -6.99 2.98 1.30
N ALA A 241 -7.07 2.41 2.50
CA ALA A 241 -7.80 1.16 2.74
C ALA A 241 -9.32 1.28 2.46
N LEU A 242 -9.92 2.43 2.78
CA LEU A 242 -11.36 2.64 2.57
C LEU A 242 -11.75 2.96 1.13
N HIS A 243 -10.77 3.15 0.24
CA HIS A 243 -10.99 3.70 -1.09
C HIS A 243 -11.95 2.88 -1.97
N ASP A 244 -11.68 1.58 -2.11
CA ASP A 244 -12.43 0.68 -3.02
C ASP A 244 -13.53 -0.14 -2.29
N LEU A 245 -13.87 0.23 -1.05
CA LEU A 245 -14.85 -0.47 -0.22
C LEU A 245 -16.25 0.11 -0.40
N THR A 246 -17.26 -0.75 -0.36
CA THR A 246 -18.67 -0.36 -0.22
C THR A 246 -18.92 0.28 1.17
N ILE A 247 -20.07 0.93 1.35
CA ILE A 247 -20.43 1.56 2.64
C ILE A 247 -20.42 0.53 3.77
N ASP A 248 -20.99 -0.65 3.56
CA ASP A 248 -21.04 -1.71 4.56
C ASP A 248 -19.64 -2.26 4.88
N GLU A 249 -18.80 -2.42 3.85
CA GLU A 249 -17.41 -2.82 4.03
C GLU A 249 -16.59 -1.75 4.78
N LYS A 250 -16.80 -0.45 4.51
CA LYS A 250 -16.17 0.64 5.27
C LYS A 250 -16.55 0.59 6.74
N ASN A 251 -17.83 0.38 7.05
CA ASN A 251 -18.29 0.21 8.42
C ASN A 251 -17.60 -1.00 9.09
N SER A 252 -17.55 -2.14 8.40
CA SER A 252 -16.87 -3.35 8.91
C SER A 252 -15.37 -3.12 9.16
N PHE A 253 -14.68 -2.38 8.28
CA PHE A 253 -13.28 -2.01 8.47
C PHE A 253 -13.07 -1.12 9.69
N ILE A 254 -13.90 -0.08 9.84
CA ILE A 254 -13.84 0.87 10.94
C ILE A 254 -14.10 0.17 12.27
N GLU A 255 -15.10 -0.73 12.32
CA GLU A 255 -15.39 -1.57 13.48
C GLU A 255 -14.20 -2.48 13.82
N GLY A 256 -13.66 -3.19 12.85
CA GLY A 256 -12.48 -4.03 13.03
C GLY A 256 -11.24 -3.25 13.50
N TYR A 257 -11.08 -2.01 13.04
CA TYR A 257 -10.02 -1.12 13.52
C TYR A 257 -10.24 -0.67 14.98
N GLY A 258 -11.45 -0.77 15.49
CA GLY A 258 -11.82 -0.34 16.84
C GLY A 258 -12.08 1.17 16.97
N LEU A 259 -12.50 1.82 15.88
CA LEU A 259 -12.89 3.23 15.86
C LEU A 259 -14.39 3.37 15.99
N ASP A 260 -14.84 4.31 16.82
CA ASP A 260 -16.23 4.76 16.84
C ASP A 260 -16.50 5.86 15.79
N LEU A 261 -17.77 6.10 15.52
CA LEU A 261 -18.18 7.06 14.51
C LEU A 261 -17.80 8.51 14.84
N THR A 262 -17.67 8.87 16.13
CA THR A 262 -17.24 10.20 16.56
C THR A 262 -15.78 10.44 16.19
N HIS A 263 -14.92 9.43 16.39
CA HIS A 263 -13.53 9.48 15.94
C HIS A 263 -13.44 9.61 14.42
N VAL A 264 -14.21 8.80 13.68
CA VAL A 264 -14.24 8.87 12.22
C VAL A 264 -14.72 10.24 11.73
N GLU A 265 -15.75 10.82 12.35
CA GLU A 265 -16.22 12.17 12.01
C GLU A 265 -15.12 13.22 12.17
N THR A 266 -14.35 13.15 13.25
CA THR A 266 -13.25 14.09 13.51
C THR A 266 -12.11 13.96 12.50
N MET A 267 -11.77 12.73 12.11
CA MET A 267 -10.66 12.45 11.19
C MET A 267 -11.04 12.56 9.71
N SER A 268 -12.34 12.48 9.38
CA SER A 268 -12.79 12.36 7.99
C SER A 268 -12.33 13.48 7.06
N PRO A 269 -12.20 14.76 7.48
CA PRO A 269 -11.65 15.79 6.59
C PRO A 269 -10.20 15.48 6.16
N LEU A 270 -9.38 15.00 7.10
CA LEU A 270 -7.98 14.68 6.81
C LEU A 270 -7.83 13.40 5.96
N ILE A 271 -8.58 12.34 6.31
CA ILE A 271 -8.66 11.11 5.51
C ILE A 271 -9.00 11.42 4.06
N LYS A 272 -9.99 12.28 3.85
CA LYS A 272 -10.45 12.73 2.55
C LYS A 272 -9.39 13.55 1.81
N ALA A 273 -8.73 14.48 2.49
CA ALA A 273 -7.65 15.27 1.89
C ALA A 273 -6.52 14.37 1.40
N PHE A 274 -6.05 13.40 2.20
CA PHE A 274 -5.05 12.43 1.79
C PHE A 274 -5.52 11.56 0.61
N ASN A 275 -6.75 11.05 0.68
CA ASN A 275 -7.31 10.26 -0.41
C ASN A 275 -7.30 11.03 -1.73
N ILE A 276 -7.77 12.28 -1.75
CA ILE A 276 -7.77 13.11 -2.95
C ILE A 276 -6.35 13.33 -3.46
N ILE A 277 -5.42 13.76 -2.61
CA ILE A 277 -4.06 14.11 -3.01
C ILE A 277 -3.30 12.89 -3.56
N ASN A 278 -3.58 11.68 -3.05
CA ASN A 278 -2.96 10.46 -3.54
C ASN A 278 -3.32 10.12 -4.99
N TYR A 279 -4.40 10.69 -5.55
CA TYR A 279 -4.70 10.58 -6.99
C TYR A 279 -3.82 11.43 -7.89
N SER A 280 -3.09 12.41 -7.36
CA SER A 280 -2.36 13.39 -8.18
C SER A 280 -1.45 12.74 -9.24
N ASN A 281 -0.64 11.74 -8.86
CA ASN A 281 0.25 11.06 -9.79
C ASN A 281 -0.51 10.30 -10.89
N ALA A 282 -1.64 9.68 -10.55
CA ALA A 282 -2.46 8.96 -11.52
C ALA A 282 -3.15 9.93 -12.49
N VAL A 283 -3.63 11.07 -12.02
CA VAL A 283 -4.18 12.14 -12.85
C VAL A 283 -3.12 12.70 -13.79
N GLU A 284 -1.93 13.01 -13.27
CA GLU A 284 -0.81 13.54 -14.08
C GLU A 284 -0.38 12.55 -15.16
N HIS A 285 -0.29 11.27 -14.82
CA HIS A 285 0.04 10.22 -15.79
C HIS A 285 -1.04 10.07 -16.87
N ALA A 286 -2.32 10.02 -16.50
CA ALA A 286 -3.42 9.94 -17.46
C ALA A 286 -3.48 11.16 -18.38
N ALA A 287 -3.19 12.36 -17.85
CA ALA A 287 -3.11 13.57 -18.65
C ALA A 287 -1.92 13.55 -19.62
N ALA A 288 -0.74 13.09 -19.17
CA ALA A 288 0.45 12.98 -20.00
C ALA A 288 0.33 11.94 -21.13
N THR A 289 -0.51 10.92 -20.93
CA THR A 289 -0.78 9.85 -21.90
C THR A 289 -2.07 10.08 -22.70
N GLU A 290 -2.72 11.24 -22.54
CA GLU A 290 -4.01 11.58 -23.17
C GLU A 290 -5.11 10.54 -22.93
N ASP A 291 -5.07 9.86 -21.78
CA ASP A 291 -6.07 8.87 -21.40
C ASP A 291 -7.32 9.56 -20.83
N HIS A 292 -8.15 10.05 -21.76
CA HIS A 292 -9.40 10.75 -21.42
C HIS A 292 -10.39 9.90 -20.62
N LYS A 293 -10.35 8.57 -20.79
CA LYS A 293 -11.21 7.65 -20.04
C LYS A 293 -10.81 7.65 -18.57
N SER A 294 -9.53 7.43 -18.27
CA SER A 294 -9.03 7.48 -16.89
C SER A 294 -9.24 8.84 -16.25
N LEU A 295 -9.06 9.94 -16.99
CA LEU A 295 -9.35 11.28 -16.48
C LEU A 295 -10.82 11.46 -16.09
N ALA A 296 -11.77 10.95 -16.91
CA ALA A 296 -13.17 10.99 -16.58
C ALA A 296 -13.50 10.14 -15.33
N GLU A 297 -12.90 8.95 -15.23
CA GLU A 297 -13.01 8.08 -14.05
C GLU A 297 -12.47 8.74 -12.78
N PHE A 298 -11.32 9.43 -12.87
CA PHE A 298 -10.77 10.17 -11.72
C PHE A 298 -11.66 11.32 -11.29
N ARG A 299 -12.26 12.08 -12.22
CA ARG A 299 -13.24 13.11 -11.85
C ARG A 299 -14.41 12.53 -11.07
N LEU A 300 -14.96 11.39 -11.52
CA LEU A 300 -16.04 10.70 -10.83
C LEU A 300 -15.62 10.20 -9.44
N ARG A 301 -14.42 9.62 -9.33
CA ARG A 301 -13.85 9.15 -8.05
C ARG A 301 -13.57 10.30 -7.08
N LEU A 302 -13.04 11.41 -7.56
CA LEU A 302 -12.80 12.61 -6.73
C LEU A 302 -14.11 13.21 -6.21
N SER A 303 -15.17 13.24 -7.02
CA SER A 303 -16.53 13.56 -6.56
C SER A 303 -17.00 12.63 -5.46
N GLY A 304 -16.91 11.31 -5.66
CA GLY A 304 -17.33 10.30 -4.68
C GLY A 304 -16.44 10.29 -3.44
N SER A 305 -15.15 10.60 -3.58
CA SER A 305 -14.25 10.77 -2.42
C SER A 305 -14.67 11.94 -1.53
N LEU A 306 -15.36 12.94 -2.09
CA LEU A 306 -15.94 14.03 -1.32
C LEU A 306 -17.17 13.60 -0.52
N ASP A 307 -17.79 12.47 -0.81
CA ASP A 307 -18.97 11.95 -0.14
C ASP A 307 -18.69 10.97 1.01
N LEU A 308 -17.43 10.88 1.48
CA LEU A 308 -17.08 10.11 2.69
C LEU A 308 -17.92 10.53 3.92
N TYR A 309 -18.47 11.74 3.92
CA TYR A 309 -19.45 12.20 4.91
C TYR A 309 -20.77 11.42 4.93
N SER A 310 -21.07 10.64 3.91
CA SER A 310 -22.24 9.76 3.93
C SER A 310 -22.19 8.73 5.05
N LEU A 311 -21.01 8.36 5.52
CA LEU A 311 -20.86 7.49 6.70
C LEU A 311 -21.39 8.16 7.99
N THR A 312 -21.09 9.46 8.18
CA THR A 312 -21.55 10.22 9.36
C THR A 312 -23.03 10.57 9.31
N ASN A 313 -23.56 10.85 8.10
CA ASN A 313 -25.00 11.14 7.93
C ASN A 313 -25.87 9.91 8.19
N ALA A 314 -25.49 8.74 7.66
CA ALA A 314 -26.22 7.49 7.93
C ALA A 314 -26.22 7.10 9.42
N ALA A 315 -25.16 7.42 10.15
CA ALA A 315 -25.07 7.19 11.59
C ALA A 315 -25.98 8.15 12.38
N ARG A 316 -26.05 9.44 12.00
CA ARG A 316 -26.96 10.43 12.62
C ARG A 316 -28.43 10.07 12.42
N GLU A 317 -28.79 9.58 11.25
CA GLU A 317 -30.15 9.11 10.97
C GLU A 317 -30.55 7.89 11.83
N ARG A 318 -29.62 6.94 12.04
CA ARG A 318 -29.85 5.78 12.92
C ARG A 318 -29.90 6.12 14.40
N ALA A 319 -29.15 7.14 14.83
CA ALA A 319 -29.16 7.62 16.23
C ALA A 319 -30.39 8.49 16.54
N SER A 320 -31.08 8.97 15.50
CA SER A 320 -32.28 9.81 15.62
C SER A 320 -33.59 9.02 15.45
N ALA A 321 -33.50 7.73 15.10
CA ALA A 321 -34.62 6.79 14.94
C ALA A 321 -34.65 5.81 16.12
#